data_59d80bda6af1dfc722223271d0eb22ee
#
_entry.id   59d80bda6af1dfc722223271d0eb22ee
#
_cell.length_a   1.000
_cell.length_b   1.000
_cell.length_c   1.000
_cell.angle_alpha   90.00
_cell.angle_beta   90.00
_cell.angle_gamma   90.00
#
_symmetry.space_group_name_H-M   'P 1'
#
loop_
_entity.id
_entity.type
_entity.pdbx_description
1 polymer ?
#
loop_
_entity_poly.entity_id
_entity_poly.type
_entity_poly.pdbx_seq_one_letter_code
_entity_poly.pdbx_strand_id
1 'polypeptide(L)'
;MRNSTRELFDAYLERQAELNHINKSHVTKAFSIDPSVEQTLEDKVQQSSEMLKKINIYGVNDQSGEKIGLGVSGPISSTNNSTTDRRQPVSVTALDSNKYTCNKVNADTFASYAQLDAWAKFPDFQQRLSNQIIQRIALDRIMIGFNGTSYADKSDRNANPLLQDCGIGWLQQYRANAPQRVMKDI
;
A
#
# COMPACT_ATOMS: atom_id res chain seq x y z
N MET A 1 -3.40 33.56 7.68
CA MET A 1 -2.14 32.92 8.10
C MET A 1 -1.22 33.98 8.67
N ARG A 2 -0.69 33.76 9.89
CA ARG A 2 0.23 34.68 10.56
C ARG A 2 1.60 34.67 9.88
N ASN A 3 2.39 35.73 10.01
CA ASN A 3 3.72 35.80 9.37
C ASN A 3 4.66 34.69 9.87
N SER A 4 4.68 34.42 11.18
CA SER A 4 5.45 33.32 11.76
C SER A 4 5.05 31.94 11.24
N THR A 5 3.75 31.71 11.00
CA THR A 5 3.24 30.47 10.40
C THR A 5 3.68 30.35 8.94
N ARG A 6 3.76 31.48 8.23
CA ARG A 6 4.21 31.49 6.83
C ARG A 6 5.68 31.08 6.74
N GLU A 7 6.54 31.61 7.61
CA GLU A 7 7.96 31.24 7.65
C GLU A 7 8.17 29.74 7.90
N LEU A 8 7.41 29.15 8.86
CA LEU A 8 7.46 27.72 9.14
C LEU A 8 6.94 26.87 7.98
N PHE A 9 5.90 27.33 7.31
CA PHE A 9 5.36 26.63 6.14
C PHE A 9 6.29 26.75 4.93
N ASP A 10 6.92 27.90 4.74
CA ASP A 10 7.94 28.11 3.70
C ASP A 10 9.16 27.20 3.92
N ALA A 11 9.60 27.02 5.16
CA ALA A 11 10.67 26.07 5.51
C ALA A 11 10.26 24.60 5.23
N TYR A 12 8.98 24.24 5.45
CA TYR A 12 8.46 22.93 5.06
C TYR A 12 8.52 22.71 3.55
N LEU A 13 8.10 23.71 2.74
CA LEU A 13 8.17 23.63 1.28
C LEU A 13 9.61 23.54 0.77
N GLU A 14 10.54 24.27 1.38
CA GLU A 14 11.97 24.19 1.07
C GLU A 14 12.51 22.80 1.32
N ARG A 15 12.16 22.20 2.46
CA ARG A 15 12.57 20.83 2.78
C ARG A 15 12.01 19.81 1.78
N GLN A 16 10.76 19.96 1.32
CA GLN A 16 10.20 19.09 0.28
C GLN A 16 10.93 19.27 -1.06
N ALA A 17 11.28 20.49 -1.43
CA ALA A 17 12.06 20.79 -2.63
C ALA A 17 13.45 20.15 -2.60
N GLU A 18 14.16 20.26 -1.48
CA GLU A 18 15.48 19.64 -1.27
C GLU A 18 15.42 18.12 -1.40
N LEU A 19 14.45 17.46 -0.72
CA LEU A 19 14.30 16.01 -0.74
C LEU A 19 14.05 15.46 -2.15
N ASN A 20 13.36 16.21 -3.00
CA ASN A 20 13.03 15.81 -4.36
C ASN A 20 13.94 16.47 -5.42
N HIS A 21 15.00 17.15 -5.03
CA HIS A 21 15.95 17.83 -5.93
C HIS A 21 15.29 18.80 -6.93
N ILE A 22 14.23 19.50 -6.50
CA ILE A 22 13.46 20.43 -7.32
C ILE A 22 13.51 21.85 -6.76
N ASN A 23 13.14 22.85 -7.58
CA ASN A 23 12.99 24.21 -7.09
C ASN A 23 11.73 24.37 -6.22
N LYS A 24 11.79 25.17 -5.15
CA LYS A 24 10.66 25.47 -4.25
C LYS A 24 9.39 25.90 -5.01
N SER A 25 9.53 26.67 -6.09
CA SER A 25 8.40 27.11 -6.92
C SER A 25 7.67 25.97 -7.63
N HIS A 26 8.28 24.81 -7.75
CA HIS A 26 7.71 23.61 -8.39
C HIS A 26 6.98 22.69 -7.40
N VAL A 27 7.22 22.84 -6.09
CA VAL A 27 6.53 22.02 -5.07
C VAL A 27 5.01 22.22 -5.09
N THR A 28 4.53 23.38 -5.54
CA THR A 28 3.10 23.68 -5.68
C THR A 28 2.48 23.17 -7.00
N LYS A 29 3.30 22.57 -7.88
CA LYS A 29 2.89 21.99 -9.17
C LYS A 29 3.06 20.48 -9.11
N ALA A 30 2.44 19.75 -10.04
CA ALA A 30 2.70 18.33 -10.20
C ALA A 30 4.17 18.10 -10.59
N PHE A 31 4.87 17.23 -9.86
CA PHE A 31 6.24 16.82 -10.15
C PHE A 31 6.40 15.30 -9.93
N SER A 32 7.42 14.73 -10.54
CA SER A 32 7.80 13.35 -10.28
C SER A 32 8.59 13.26 -8.99
N ILE A 33 8.20 12.36 -8.10
CA ILE A 33 8.91 12.13 -6.84
C ILE A 33 10.17 11.31 -7.13
N ASP A 34 11.26 11.64 -6.44
CA ASP A 34 12.48 10.83 -6.50
C ASP A 34 12.20 9.43 -5.95
N PRO A 35 12.60 8.34 -6.64
CA PRO A 35 12.34 6.97 -6.21
C PRO A 35 12.85 6.65 -4.80
N SER A 36 13.94 7.26 -4.37
CA SER A 36 14.49 7.08 -3.02
C SER A 36 13.60 7.70 -1.94
N VAL A 37 12.99 8.82 -2.24
CA VAL A 37 12.03 9.52 -1.37
C VAL A 37 10.73 8.73 -1.30
N GLU A 38 10.26 8.19 -2.45
CA GLU A 38 9.07 7.35 -2.51
C GLU A 38 9.24 6.09 -1.65
N GLN A 39 10.37 5.39 -1.78
CA GLN A 39 10.66 4.21 -0.98
C GLN A 39 10.73 4.52 0.53
N THR A 40 11.36 5.63 0.89
CA THR A 40 11.42 6.07 2.29
C THR A 40 10.02 6.40 2.85
N LEU A 41 9.14 6.98 2.02
CA LEU A 41 7.75 7.25 2.40
C LEU A 41 6.98 5.94 2.60
N GLU A 42 7.14 4.97 1.69
CA GLU A 42 6.52 3.65 1.79
C GLU A 42 6.94 2.92 3.07
N ASP A 43 8.23 2.93 3.41
CA ASP A 43 8.74 2.34 4.65
C ASP A 43 8.12 3.00 5.89
N LYS A 44 7.98 4.33 5.90
CA LYS A 44 7.34 5.05 7.00
C LYS A 44 5.85 4.74 7.10
N VAL A 45 5.14 4.62 5.98
CA VAL A 45 3.72 4.23 5.96
C VAL A 45 3.56 2.81 6.51
N GLN A 46 4.41 1.87 6.10
CA GLN A 46 4.39 0.51 6.61
C GLN A 46 4.70 0.46 8.12
N GLN A 47 5.70 1.21 8.58
CA GLN A 47 6.09 1.25 10.00
C GLN A 47 5.08 1.98 10.88
N SER A 48 4.21 2.81 10.33
CA SER A 48 3.21 3.58 11.10
C SER A 48 2.07 2.73 11.66
N SER A 49 1.90 1.49 11.20
CA SER A 49 0.82 0.58 11.62
C SER A 49 1.36 -0.81 11.95
N GLU A 50 1.00 -1.33 13.13
CA GLU A 50 1.34 -2.69 13.55
C GLU A 50 0.80 -3.77 12.59
N MET A 51 -0.32 -3.52 11.95
CA MET A 51 -0.88 -4.42 10.97
C MET A 51 -0.07 -4.42 9.67
N LEU A 52 0.29 -3.25 9.15
CA LEU A 52 1.06 -3.14 7.92
C LEU A 52 2.48 -3.72 8.07
N LYS A 53 3.08 -3.65 9.27
CA LYS A 53 4.37 -4.32 9.56
C LYS A 53 4.33 -5.84 9.37
N LYS A 54 3.16 -6.45 9.54
CA LYS A 54 2.97 -7.91 9.39
C LYS A 54 2.68 -8.33 7.96
N ILE A 55 2.47 -7.39 7.05
CA ILE A 55 2.17 -7.63 5.64
C ILE A 55 3.44 -7.44 4.83
N ASN A 56 3.77 -8.41 4.00
CA ASN A 56 4.88 -8.30 3.07
C ASN A 56 4.48 -7.38 1.91
N ILE A 57 5.23 -6.29 1.72
CA ILE A 57 5.06 -5.35 0.62
C ILE A 57 6.25 -5.55 -0.33
N TYR A 58 5.97 -5.81 -1.60
CA TYR A 58 6.97 -5.99 -2.63
C TYR A 58 6.89 -4.85 -3.64
N GLY A 59 8.00 -4.16 -3.85
CA GLY A 59 8.14 -3.21 -4.96
C GLY A 59 8.21 -3.97 -6.28
N VAL A 60 7.46 -3.49 -7.28
CA VAL A 60 7.47 -4.01 -8.65
C VAL A 60 7.71 -2.86 -9.62
N ASN A 61 8.42 -3.13 -10.72
CA ASN A 61 8.71 -2.13 -11.74
C ASN A 61 7.61 -2.07 -12.81
N ASP A 62 6.92 -3.19 -13.02
CA ASP A 62 5.90 -3.30 -14.05
C ASP A 62 4.49 -3.11 -13.45
N GLN A 63 3.62 -2.44 -14.19
CA GLN A 63 2.25 -2.20 -13.76
C GLN A 63 1.44 -3.50 -13.62
N SER A 64 1.76 -4.53 -14.38
CA SER A 64 1.12 -5.83 -14.30
C SER A 64 2.12 -6.95 -14.55
N GLY A 65 1.91 -8.09 -13.91
CA GLY A 65 2.79 -9.24 -14.09
C GLY A 65 2.25 -10.48 -13.38
N GLU A 66 3.08 -11.51 -13.31
CA GLU A 66 2.76 -12.75 -12.65
C GLU A 66 3.67 -12.98 -11.44
N LYS A 67 3.08 -13.37 -10.33
CA LYS A 67 3.80 -13.89 -9.19
C LYS A 67 3.97 -15.40 -9.39
N ILE A 68 5.18 -15.86 -9.60
CA ILE A 68 5.49 -17.27 -9.63
C ILE A 68 5.83 -17.70 -8.21
N GLY A 69 4.91 -18.41 -7.57
CA GLY A 69 5.11 -19.02 -6.25
C GLY A 69 5.64 -20.42 -6.38
N LEU A 70 6.68 -20.77 -5.63
CA LEU A 70 7.08 -22.14 -5.40
C LEU A 70 6.20 -22.69 -4.25
N GLY A 71 5.05 -23.27 -4.63
CA GLY A 71 4.21 -24.00 -3.70
C GLY A 71 4.73 -25.44 -3.51
N VAL A 72 4.43 -26.05 -2.37
CA VAL A 72 4.65 -27.47 -2.12
C VAL A 72 3.41 -28.22 -2.58
N SER A 73 3.55 -29.12 -3.55
CA SER A 73 2.50 -30.08 -3.91
C SER A 73 2.22 -30.99 -2.71
N GLY A 74 1.07 -31.61 -2.63
CA GLY A 74 0.64 -32.43 -1.49
C GLY A 74 1.65 -33.45 -0.95
N PRO A 75 1.24 -34.41 -0.12
CA PRO A 75 2.14 -35.37 0.50
C PRO A 75 2.92 -36.19 -0.53
N ILE A 76 4.22 -36.30 -0.34
CA ILE A 76 5.12 -37.08 -1.21
C ILE A 76 5.51 -38.42 -0.57
N SER A 77 5.18 -38.62 0.70
CA SER A 77 5.49 -39.88 1.42
C SER A 77 4.48 -40.94 1.05
N SER A 78 4.96 -42.10 0.65
CA SER A 78 4.14 -43.29 0.36
C SER A 78 4.87 -44.53 0.84
N THR A 79 4.11 -45.57 1.22
CA THR A 79 4.65 -46.91 1.47
C THR A 79 4.55 -47.73 0.20
N ASN A 80 5.62 -48.43 -0.12
CA ASN A 80 5.69 -49.25 -1.32
C ASN A 80 6.47 -50.54 -1.01
N ASN A 81 6.01 -51.67 -1.51
CA ASN A 81 6.75 -52.92 -1.46
C ASN A 81 7.74 -52.96 -2.62
N SER A 82 9.00 -52.63 -2.35
CA SER A 82 10.05 -52.59 -3.37
C SER A 82 10.38 -53.93 -4.04
N THR A 83 9.83 -55.01 -3.55
CA THR A 83 10.00 -56.36 -4.14
C THR A 83 9.07 -56.59 -5.33
N THR A 84 7.89 -55.97 -5.30
CA THR A 84 6.84 -56.17 -6.32
C THR A 84 6.56 -54.93 -7.16
N ASP A 85 6.80 -53.70 -6.58
CA ASP A 85 6.40 -52.47 -7.22
C ASP A 85 7.57 -51.48 -7.37
N ARG A 86 7.62 -50.82 -8.54
CA ARG A 86 8.59 -49.79 -8.84
C ARG A 86 8.20 -48.47 -8.14
N ARG A 87 9.14 -47.80 -7.49
CA ARG A 87 8.95 -46.45 -6.92
C ARG A 87 8.57 -45.45 -8.01
N GLN A 88 7.50 -44.67 -7.77
CA GLN A 88 7.08 -43.57 -8.63
C GLN A 88 7.36 -42.24 -7.91
N PRO A 89 8.34 -41.46 -8.36
CA PRO A 89 8.61 -40.16 -7.78
C PRO A 89 7.52 -39.17 -8.19
N VAL A 90 7.12 -38.30 -7.24
CA VAL A 90 6.16 -37.22 -7.45
C VAL A 90 6.92 -35.88 -7.35
N SER A 91 6.59 -34.92 -8.21
CA SER A 91 7.17 -33.57 -8.14
C SER A 91 6.75 -32.87 -6.86
N VAL A 92 7.71 -32.28 -6.16
CA VAL A 92 7.50 -31.49 -4.93
C VAL A 92 7.07 -30.06 -5.24
N THR A 93 7.32 -29.58 -6.46
CA THR A 93 7.06 -28.20 -6.87
C THR A 93 5.72 -28.10 -7.56
N ALA A 94 4.82 -27.30 -6.98
CA ALA A 94 3.67 -26.73 -7.69
C ALA A 94 4.02 -25.30 -8.08
N LEU A 95 3.98 -25.00 -9.36
CA LEU A 95 4.07 -23.63 -9.87
C LEU A 95 2.67 -23.00 -9.73
N ASP A 96 2.51 -22.07 -8.81
CA ASP A 96 1.29 -21.29 -8.68
C ASP A 96 1.53 -19.92 -9.33
N SER A 97 0.77 -19.60 -10.37
CA SER A 97 0.87 -18.34 -11.10
C SER A 97 -0.31 -17.46 -10.74
N ASN A 98 -0.04 -16.44 -9.92
CA ASN A 98 -1.02 -15.42 -9.58
C ASN A 98 -0.69 -14.10 -10.29
N LYS A 99 -1.64 -13.58 -11.05
CA LYS A 99 -1.50 -12.27 -11.72
C LYS A 99 -1.68 -11.14 -10.72
N TYR A 100 -0.91 -10.06 -10.92
CA TYR A 100 -1.12 -8.81 -10.22
C TYR A 100 -1.29 -7.65 -11.20
N THR A 101 -2.01 -6.60 -10.77
CA THR A 101 -2.13 -5.35 -11.48
C THR A 101 -2.06 -4.21 -10.47
N CYS A 102 -1.15 -3.26 -10.70
CA CYS A 102 -0.99 -2.08 -9.86
C CYS A 102 -1.87 -0.95 -10.38
N ASN A 103 -2.76 -0.46 -9.52
CA ASN A 103 -3.64 0.66 -9.82
C ASN A 103 -3.20 1.90 -9.03
N LYS A 104 -3.29 3.06 -9.67
CA LYS A 104 -2.92 4.33 -9.04
C LYS A 104 -4.02 4.77 -8.09
N VAL A 105 -3.68 5.05 -6.84
CA VAL A 105 -4.58 5.66 -5.85
C VAL A 105 -3.98 6.99 -5.42
N ASN A 106 -4.73 8.08 -5.56
CA ASN A 106 -4.31 9.41 -5.12
C ASN A 106 -4.71 9.65 -3.66
N ALA A 107 -3.78 10.17 -2.86
CA ALA A 107 -4.01 10.56 -1.48
C ALA A 107 -3.92 12.08 -1.34
N ASP A 108 -4.94 12.79 -1.80
CA ASP A 108 -4.99 14.25 -1.78
C ASP A 108 -5.41 14.77 -0.40
N THR A 109 -4.66 15.73 0.12
CA THR A 109 -4.95 16.39 1.39
C THR A 109 -4.78 17.89 1.28
N PHE A 110 -5.47 18.62 2.17
CA PHE A 110 -5.27 20.04 2.33
C PHE A 110 -5.26 20.42 3.82
N ALA A 111 -4.58 21.50 4.15
CA ALA A 111 -4.64 22.11 5.47
C ALA A 111 -5.17 23.55 5.36
N SER A 112 -6.18 23.88 6.15
CA SER A 112 -6.68 25.25 6.20
C SER A 112 -5.69 26.18 6.91
N TYR A 113 -5.68 27.46 6.58
CA TYR A 113 -4.82 28.42 7.25
C TYR A 113 -5.05 28.49 8.76
N ALA A 114 -6.27 28.28 9.21
CA ALA A 114 -6.60 28.24 10.65
C ALA A 114 -5.95 27.02 11.35
N GLN A 115 -5.93 25.85 10.70
CA GLN A 115 -5.23 24.69 11.20
C GLN A 115 -3.72 24.89 11.25
N LEU A 116 -3.14 25.46 10.19
CA LEU A 116 -1.71 25.78 10.13
C LEU A 116 -1.34 26.77 11.27
N ASP A 117 -2.13 27.83 11.49
CA ASP A 117 -1.91 28.80 12.56
C ASP A 117 -2.03 28.19 13.96
N ALA A 118 -2.91 27.19 14.14
CA ALA A 118 -3.04 26.47 15.40
C ALA A 118 -1.83 25.58 15.69
N TRP A 119 -1.32 24.92 14.66
CA TRP A 119 -0.20 23.96 14.77
C TRP A 119 1.20 24.64 14.79
N ALA A 120 1.33 25.81 14.19
CA ALA A 120 2.59 26.58 14.19
C ALA A 120 3.11 26.96 15.59
N LYS A 121 2.29 26.75 16.65
CA LYS A 121 2.73 26.91 18.04
C LYS A 121 3.74 25.84 18.48
N PHE A 122 3.77 24.71 17.82
CA PHE A 122 4.62 23.57 18.18
C PHE A 122 5.94 23.62 17.42
N PRO A 123 7.09 23.42 18.08
CA PRO A 123 8.41 23.44 17.42
C PRO A 123 8.58 22.32 16.39
N ASP A 124 7.84 21.23 16.55
CA ASP A 124 7.83 20.05 15.70
C ASP A 124 6.69 20.06 14.64
N PHE A 125 6.21 21.25 14.27
CA PHE A 125 5.09 21.47 13.34
C PHE A 125 5.21 20.65 12.04
N GLN A 126 6.37 20.70 11.39
CA GLN A 126 6.60 19.99 10.11
C GLN A 126 6.47 18.49 10.27
N GLN A 127 7.04 17.93 11.34
CA GLN A 127 6.99 16.50 11.60
C GLN A 127 5.59 16.02 11.96
N ARG A 128 4.85 16.82 12.74
CA ARG A 128 3.44 16.50 13.07
C ARG A 128 2.56 16.45 11.83
N LEU A 129 2.71 17.42 10.91
CA LEU A 129 1.97 17.44 9.66
C LEU A 129 2.27 16.20 8.80
N SER A 130 3.55 15.89 8.61
CA SER A 130 3.98 14.71 7.85
C SER A 130 3.48 13.41 8.47
N ASN A 131 3.59 13.26 9.81
CA ASN A 131 3.16 12.06 10.50
C ASN A 131 1.64 11.82 10.38
N GLN A 132 0.82 12.87 10.42
CA GLN A 132 -0.63 12.75 10.24
C GLN A 132 -0.99 12.27 8.83
N ILE A 133 -0.30 12.79 7.81
CA ILE A 133 -0.50 12.34 6.42
C ILE A 133 -0.13 10.87 6.28
N ILE A 134 1.04 10.48 6.77
CA ILE A 134 1.53 9.09 6.75
C ILE A 134 0.55 8.15 7.43
N GLN A 135 0.11 8.52 8.63
CA GLN A 135 -0.86 7.71 9.39
C GLN A 135 -2.20 7.57 8.65
N ARG A 136 -2.66 8.64 7.99
CA ARG A 136 -3.92 8.58 7.22
C ARG A 136 -3.77 7.67 6.00
N ILE A 137 -2.68 7.77 5.27
CA ILE A 137 -2.39 6.87 4.13
C ILE A 137 -2.36 5.41 4.58
N ALA A 138 -1.74 5.12 5.72
CA ALA A 138 -1.70 3.77 6.27
C ALA A 138 -3.09 3.22 6.59
N LEU A 139 -3.95 4.04 7.21
CA LEU A 139 -5.34 3.68 7.49
C LEU A 139 -6.16 3.46 6.22
N ASP A 140 -5.98 4.29 5.19
CA ASP A 140 -6.65 4.14 3.91
C ASP A 140 -6.22 2.85 3.19
N ARG A 141 -4.93 2.47 3.26
CA ARG A 141 -4.45 1.17 2.75
C ARG A 141 -5.10 -0.02 3.45
N ILE A 142 -5.21 0.04 4.77
CA ILE A 142 -5.90 -1.00 5.54
C ILE A 142 -7.38 -1.05 5.15
N MET A 143 -8.01 0.09 5.00
CA MET A 143 -9.41 0.20 4.61
C MET A 143 -9.66 -0.42 3.23
N ILE A 144 -8.86 -0.08 2.22
CA ILE A 144 -8.91 -0.69 0.89
C ILE A 144 -8.61 -2.20 0.96
N GLY A 145 -7.61 -2.60 1.76
CA GLY A 145 -7.24 -4.00 1.93
C GLY A 145 -8.39 -4.88 2.42
N PHE A 146 -9.20 -4.39 3.35
CA PHE A 146 -10.34 -5.15 3.86
C PHE A 146 -11.63 -4.96 3.05
N ASN A 147 -11.91 -3.76 2.57
CA ASN A 147 -13.20 -3.43 1.98
C ASN A 147 -13.18 -3.30 0.45
N GLY A 148 -12.00 -3.23 -0.18
CA GLY A 148 -11.88 -3.04 -1.61
C GLY A 148 -12.47 -4.21 -2.40
N THR A 149 -13.39 -3.92 -3.30
CA THR A 149 -14.08 -4.92 -4.14
C THR A 149 -13.82 -4.71 -5.63
N SER A 150 -13.53 -3.49 -6.03
CA SER A 150 -13.34 -3.10 -7.44
C SER A 150 -12.37 -1.93 -7.56
N TYR A 151 -12.01 -1.60 -8.78
CA TYR A 151 -11.27 -0.37 -9.10
C TYR A 151 -12.08 0.46 -10.10
N ALA A 152 -12.32 1.72 -9.75
CA ALA A 152 -12.95 2.71 -10.60
C ALA A 152 -11.95 3.81 -10.97
N ASP A 153 -11.93 4.25 -12.23
CA ASP A 153 -11.08 5.37 -12.67
C ASP A 153 -11.38 6.68 -11.92
N LYS A 154 -12.64 6.83 -11.48
CA LYS A 154 -13.10 7.91 -10.62
C LYS A 154 -13.89 7.32 -9.46
N SER A 155 -13.30 7.33 -8.28
CA SER A 155 -13.96 6.85 -7.06
C SER A 155 -15.08 7.79 -6.58
N ASP A 156 -16.15 7.21 -6.02
CA ASP A 156 -17.25 7.94 -5.38
C ASP A 156 -17.27 7.65 -3.88
N ARG A 157 -16.79 8.60 -3.08
CA ARG A 157 -16.73 8.47 -1.61
C ARG A 157 -18.09 8.48 -0.93
N ASN A 158 -19.14 8.98 -1.60
CA ASN A 158 -20.49 8.98 -1.04
C ASN A 158 -21.14 7.60 -1.17
N ALA A 159 -20.97 6.97 -2.33
CA ALA A 159 -21.44 5.61 -2.57
C ALA A 159 -20.53 4.55 -1.89
N ASN A 160 -19.22 4.83 -1.79
CA ASN A 160 -18.20 3.92 -1.29
C ASN A 160 -17.40 4.53 -0.11
N PRO A 161 -18.01 4.76 1.05
CA PRO A 161 -17.38 5.45 2.17
C PRO A 161 -16.20 4.69 2.79
N LEU A 162 -16.08 3.38 2.54
CA LEU A 162 -14.98 2.53 2.97
C LEU A 162 -13.98 2.25 1.85
N LEU A 163 -13.92 3.10 0.81
CA LEU A 163 -12.99 2.99 -0.32
C LEU A 163 -13.11 1.67 -1.09
N GLN A 164 -14.34 1.14 -1.21
CA GLN A 164 -14.60 -0.16 -1.86
C GLN A 164 -14.25 -0.19 -3.34
N ASP A 165 -14.25 0.97 -3.99
CA ASP A 165 -13.99 1.20 -5.40
C ASP A 165 -12.55 1.67 -5.72
N CYS A 166 -11.67 1.73 -4.73
CA CYS A 166 -10.29 2.19 -4.90
C CYS A 166 -9.28 1.06 -5.19
N GLY A 167 -9.71 -0.20 -5.17
CA GLY A 167 -8.83 -1.33 -5.44
C GLY A 167 -9.45 -2.67 -5.03
N ILE A 168 -8.81 -3.75 -5.46
CA ILE A 168 -9.20 -5.10 -5.07
C ILE A 168 -8.44 -5.48 -3.80
N GLY A 169 -9.15 -5.52 -2.68
CA GLY A 169 -8.59 -5.79 -1.36
C GLY A 169 -8.31 -7.27 -1.08
N TRP A 170 -7.68 -7.54 0.06
CA TRP A 170 -7.26 -8.89 0.48
C TRP A 170 -8.43 -9.87 0.59
N LEU A 171 -9.54 -9.44 1.19
CA LEU A 171 -10.73 -10.31 1.34
C LEU A 171 -11.37 -10.65 -0.01
N GLN A 172 -11.38 -9.68 -0.94
CA GLN A 172 -11.89 -9.93 -2.29
C GLN A 172 -10.98 -10.87 -3.06
N GLN A 173 -9.66 -10.77 -2.90
CA GLN A 173 -8.71 -11.73 -3.46
C GLN A 173 -8.95 -13.15 -2.91
N TYR A 174 -9.24 -13.29 -1.62
CA TYR A 174 -9.62 -14.59 -1.04
C TYR A 174 -10.90 -15.16 -1.64
N ARG A 175 -11.91 -14.32 -1.82
CA ARG A 175 -13.19 -14.75 -2.44
C ARG A 175 -13.01 -15.23 -3.88
N ALA A 176 -12.11 -14.56 -4.62
CA ALA A 176 -11.85 -14.89 -6.03
C ALA A 176 -10.94 -16.12 -6.19
N ASN A 177 -9.84 -16.19 -5.43
CA ASN A 177 -8.77 -17.16 -5.67
C ASN A 177 -8.84 -18.39 -4.75
N ALA A 178 -9.55 -18.31 -3.63
CA ALA A 178 -9.67 -19.39 -2.65
C ALA A 178 -11.10 -19.49 -2.06
N PRO A 179 -12.15 -19.60 -2.89
CA PRO A 179 -13.55 -19.60 -2.44
C PRO A 179 -13.85 -20.74 -1.45
N GLN A 180 -13.09 -21.84 -1.51
CA GLN A 180 -13.20 -22.97 -0.58
C GLN A 180 -12.79 -22.63 0.86
N ARG A 181 -12.09 -21.51 1.08
CA ARG A 181 -11.68 -21.02 2.41
C ARG A 181 -12.64 -19.97 2.97
N VAL A 182 -13.64 -19.57 2.20
CA VAL A 182 -14.64 -18.57 2.59
C VAL A 182 -15.88 -19.29 3.08
N MET A 183 -16.27 -19.04 4.33
CA MET A 183 -17.56 -19.55 4.84
C MET A 183 -18.68 -18.87 4.06
N LYS A 184 -19.51 -19.67 3.42
CA LYS A 184 -20.77 -19.21 2.84
C LYS A 184 -21.83 -19.26 3.93
N ASP A 185 -22.82 -18.38 3.83
CA ASP A 185 -23.92 -18.28 4.77
C ASP A 185 -24.47 -19.67 5.14
N ILE A 186 -24.63 -19.89 6.44
CA ILE A 186 -25.20 -21.11 7.02
C ILE A 186 -26.72 -21.01 6.89
#